data_99c5ecc1f3044ea4cfa0c32269dac46e
#
_entry.id   99c5ecc1f3044ea4cfa0c32269dac46e
#
_cell.length_a   1.000
_cell.length_b   1.000
_cell.length_c   1.000
_cell.angle_alpha   90.00
_cell.angle_beta   90.00
_cell.angle_gamma   90.00
#
_symmetry.space_group_name_H-M   'P 1'
#
loop_
_entity.id
_entity.type
_entity.pdbx_description
1 polymer ?
#
loop_
_entity_poly.entity_id
_entity_poly.type
_entity_poly.pdbx_seq_one_letter_code
_entity_poly.pdbx_strand_id
1 'polypeptide(L)'
;MKVLLVDLETEWRGGQNQALLLLKGLRERGHGAELVAADGSALGERAKSVGMRVHSVSRGVFRLPAAQKVRALLRSGGFDVVHANEAHAVTAAWFARWPESASTRPFVISRRVGYPLGKSPLAQARYRAAARIIANSKWVAEQAAASGVPREKISVVYEGADIPLRFTPEQRQRARARWGISQSTPVLGCLGVLLPDKGQEWLIRALTEVKKEFSGSKLLLAGDGPCRGQLESLARELHLKDDVIFAGFVKDVESVYAALDVFLLPSFFEALNNSLLAAMAYEIPSIAFNRGALGEIIEHGKSGLLVSGPDPAEISAAAVRILRDHEFAMSLGRAGRVRVEQNFSTDKMVLGMIRVYGECLRSNST
;
A
#
# COMPACT_ATOMS: atom_id res chain seq x y z
N MET A 1 -17.20 -14.11 14.25
CA MET A 1 -16.86 -14.87 13.03
C MET A 1 -15.39 -15.28 13.05
N LYS A 2 -15.04 -16.32 12.30
CA LYS A 2 -13.66 -16.81 12.17
C LYS A 2 -13.25 -16.78 10.69
N VAL A 3 -12.19 -16.05 10.38
CA VAL A 3 -11.69 -15.80 9.03
C VAL A 3 -10.41 -16.61 8.77
N LEU A 4 -10.36 -17.31 7.65
CA LEU A 4 -9.14 -17.94 7.13
C LEU A 4 -8.56 -17.01 6.05
N LEU A 5 -7.50 -16.28 6.38
CA LEU A 5 -6.75 -15.49 5.43
C LEU A 5 -5.71 -16.37 4.72
N VAL A 6 -5.61 -16.25 3.41
CA VAL A 6 -4.62 -16.98 2.60
C VAL A 6 -3.74 -15.96 1.88
N ASP A 7 -2.42 -16.08 2.08
CA ASP A 7 -1.40 -15.25 1.39
C ASP A 7 -0.15 -16.12 1.14
N LEU A 8 0.23 -16.27 -0.11
CA LEU A 8 1.31 -17.15 -0.53
C LEU A 8 2.55 -16.40 -1.06
N GLU A 9 2.52 -15.05 -0.97
CA GLU A 9 3.69 -14.24 -1.27
C GLU A 9 4.79 -14.45 -0.23
N THR A 10 6.04 -14.39 -0.67
CA THR A 10 7.19 -14.60 0.23
C THR A 10 7.84 -13.32 0.67
N GLU A 11 7.78 -12.30 -0.18
CA GLU A 11 8.35 -10.99 0.11
C GLU A 11 7.40 -10.14 0.96
N TRP A 12 7.98 -9.17 1.65
CA TRP A 12 7.22 -8.17 2.36
C TRP A 12 6.93 -6.98 1.45
N ARG A 13 5.65 -6.78 1.14
CA ARG A 13 5.16 -5.66 0.34
C ARG A 13 3.94 -5.02 1.01
N GLY A 14 3.39 -3.97 0.42
CA GLY A 14 2.21 -3.27 0.95
C GLY A 14 1.01 -4.19 1.24
N GLY A 15 0.73 -5.15 0.34
CA GLY A 15 -0.36 -6.11 0.53
C GLY A 15 -0.19 -7.01 1.75
N GLN A 16 1.04 -7.44 2.08
CA GLN A 16 1.36 -8.24 3.26
C GLN A 16 1.25 -7.41 4.54
N ASN A 17 1.63 -6.13 4.48
CA ASN A 17 1.39 -5.21 5.60
C ASN A 17 -0.11 -5.08 5.89
N GLN A 18 -0.94 -4.88 4.88
CA GLN A 18 -2.40 -4.80 5.02
C GLN A 18 -3.01 -6.10 5.56
N ALA A 19 -2.49 -7.26 5.14
CA ALA A 19 -2.91 -8.56 5.68
C ALA A 19 -2.60 -8.68 7.17
N LEU A 20 -1.42 -8.25 7.62
CA LEU A 20 -1.04 -8.27 9.04
C LEU A 20 -1.91 -7.32 9.87
N LEU A 21 -2.15 -6.09 9.38
CA LEU A 21 -3.04 -5.12 10.03
C LEU A 21 -4.46 -5.68 10.17
N LEU A 22 -4.98 -6.32 9.11
CA LEU A 22 -6.29 -6.96 9.14
C LEU A 22 -6.37 -8.09 10.17
N LEU A 23 -5.38 -8.99 10.21
CA LEU A 23 -5.32 -10.09 11.18
C LEU A 23 -5.34 -9.56 12.63
N LYS A 24 -4.50 -8.56 12.93
CA LYS A 24 -4.44 -7.89 14.24
C LYS A 24 -5.78 -7.25 14.60
N GLY A 25 -6.33 -6.43 13.69
CA GLY A 25 -7.56 -5.70 13.93
C GLY A 25 -8.79 -6.59 14.06
N LEU A 26 -8.86 -7.74 13.38
CA LEU A 26 -9.90 -8.75 13.59
C LEU A 26 -9.82 -9.34 15.01
N ARG A 27 -8.62 -9.72 15.45
CA ARG A 27 -8.40 -10.29 16.80
C ARG A 27 -8.75 -9.29 17.90
N GLU A 28 -8.33 -8.04 17.77
CA GLU A 28 -8.61 -6.96 18.72
C GLU A 28 -10.11 -6.71 18.91
N ARG A 29 -10.91 -7.06 17.90
CA ARG A 29 -12.38 -6.95 17.90
C ARG A 29 -13.11 -8.26 18.25
N GLY A 30 -12.39 -9.24 18.80
CA GLY A 30 -12.96 -10.51 19.23
C GLY A 30 -13.33 -11.47 18.10
N HIS A 31 -12.81 -11.27 16.89
CA HIS A 31 -12.99 -12.20 15.78
C HIS A 31 -11.83 -13.20 15.71
N GLY A 32 -12.11 -14.44 15.36
CA GLY A 32 -11.08 -15.41 15.04
C GLY A 32 -10.43 -15.11 13.69
N ALA A 33 -9.10 -15.15 13.64
CA ALA A 33 -8.37 -15.00 12.39
C ALA A 33 -7.13 -15.92 12.39
N GLU A 34 -6.98 -16.71 11.32
CA GLU A 34 -5.82 -17.57 11.11
C GLU A 34 -5.27 -17.34 9.70
N LEU A 35 -3.98 -17.57 9.53
CA LEU A 35 -3.27 -17.34 8.27
C LEU A 35 -2.77 -18.65 7.67
N VAL A 36 -3.02 -18.86 6.38
CA VAL A 36 -2.27 -19.82 5.55
C VAL A 36 -1.22 -19.04 4.78
N ALA A 37 0.06 -19.36 4.98
CA ALA A 37 1.17 -18.65 4.37
C ALA A 37 2.22 -19.61 3.81
N ALA A 38 2.99 -19.16 2.82
CA ALA A 38 4.13 -19.94 2.33
C ALA A 38 5.20 -20.09 3.43
N ASP A 39 5.86 -21.24 3.45
CA ASP A 39 6.98 -21.51 4.39
C ASP A 39 8.05 -20.42 4.25
N GLY A 40 8.49 -19.88 5.40
CA GLY A 40 9.50 -18.83 5.46
C GLY A 40 9.08 -17.48 4.88
N SER A 41 7.78 -17.28 4.60
CA SER A 41 7.30 -15.97 4.11
C SER A 41 7.41 -14.89 5.17
N ALA A 42 7.73 -13.67 4.75
CA ALA A 42 7.88 -12.53 5.64
C ALA A 42 6.59 -12.21 6.42
N LEU A 43 5.41 -12.39 5.80
CA LEU A 43 4.12 -12.25 6.49
C LEU A 43 3.92 -13.35 7.53
N GLY A 44 4.22 -14.61 7.18
CA GLY A 44 4.09 -15.75 8.09
C GLY A 44 4.92 -15.56 9.37
N GLU A 45 6.19 -15.17 9.24
CA GLU A 45 7.07 -14.95 10.38
C GLU A 45 6.62 -13.77 11.25
N ARG A 46 6.21 -12.65 10.65
CA ARG A 46 5.69 -11.50 11.39
C ARG A 46 4.34 -11.79 12.05
N ALA A 47 3.47 -12.57 11.42
CA ALA A 47 2.21 -12.99 12.02
C ALA A 47 2.44 -13.90 13.24
N LYS A 48 3.39 -14.85 13.16
CA LYS A 48 3.81 -15.67 14.32
C LYS A 48 4.36 -14.82 15.46
N SER A 49 5.22 -13.83 15.17
CA SER A 49 5.83 -12.96 16.19
C SER A 49 4.81 -12.13 16.97
N VAL A 50 3.64 -11.87 16.42
CA VAL A 50 2.53 -11.17 17.10
C VAL A 50 1.45 -12.15 17.62
N GLY A 51 1.76 -13.46 17.69
CA GLY A 51 0.90 -14.48 18.28
C GLY A 51 -0.29 -14.90 17.42
N MET A 52 -0.23 -14.72 16.08
CA MET A 52 -1.23 -15.25 15.17
C MET A 52 -0.98 -16.73 14.89
N ARG A 53 -2.06 -17.48 14.73
CA ARG A 53 -1.99 -18.87 14.27
C ARG A 53 -1.71 -18.91 12.77
N VAL A 54 -0.57 -19.50 12.41
CA VAL A 54 -0.09 -19.57 11.02
C VAL A 54 0.02 -21.04 10.61
N HIS A 55 -0.61 -21.38 9.49
CA HIS A 55 -0.51 -22.66 8.81
C HIS A 55 0.46 -22.53 7.65
N SER A 56 1.68 -22.94 7.86
CA SER A 56 2.73 -22.91 6.83
C SER A 56 2.48 -23.98 5.77
N VAL A 57 2.75 -23.63 4.50
CA VAL A 57 2.61 -24.54 3.35
C VAL A 57 3.83 -24.44 2.44
N SER A 58 4.28 -25.60 1.94
CA SER A 58 5.38 -25.63 0.98
C SER A 58 4.98 -25.05 -0.38
N ARG A 59 5.96 -24.56 -1.13
CA ARG A 59 5.79 -24.11 -2.50
C ARG A 59 5.66 -25.35 -3.41
N GLY A 60 4.45 -25.73 -3.75
CA GLY A 60 4.17 -26.82 -4.68
C GLY A 60 3.72 -26.34 -6.06
N VAL A 61 3.80 -27.24 -7.04
CA VAL A 61 3.29 -27.02 -8.39
C VAL A 61 1.80 -26.70 -8.32
N PHE A 62 1.36 -25.72 -9.12
CA PHE A 62 -0.05 -25.25 -9.18
C PHE A 62 -0.68 -24.89 -7.83
N ARG A 63 0.11 -24.62 -6.79
CA ARG A 63 -0.39 -24.28 -5.43
C ARG A 63 -1.20 -25.41 -4.76
N LEU A 64 -1.01 -26.66 -5.18
CA LEU A 64 -1.74 -27.82 -4.64
C LEU A 64 -1.59 -28.01 -3.13
N PRO A 65 -0.37 -27.92 -2.52
CA PRO A 65 -0.25 -28.05 -1.06
C PRO A 65 -1.08 -27.01 -0.30
N ALA A 66 -1.09 -25.77 -0.78
CA ALA A 66 -1.90 -24.69 -0.19
C ALA A 66 -3.41 -24.99 -0.34
N ALA A 67 -3.85 -25.45 -1.51
CA ALA A 67 -5.23 -25.82 -1.75
C ALA A 67 -5.68 -26.98 -0.84
N GLN A 68 -4.85 -28.02 -0.68
CA GLN A 68 -5.13 -29.15 0.22
C GLN A 68 -5.22 -28.70 1.69
N LYS A 69 -4.30 -27.82 2.13
CA LYS A 69 -4.32 -27.28 3.49
C LYS A 69 -5.56 -26.44 3.74
N VAL A 70 -5.89 -25.51 2.83
CA VAL A 70 -7.11 -24.70 2.91
C VAL A 70 -8.34 -25.60 2.97
N ARG A 71 -8.45 -26.62 2.10
CA ARG A 71 -9.57 -27.58 2.12
C ARG A 71 -9.69 -28.30 3.46
N ALA A 72 -8.58 -28.81 4.00
CA ALA A 72 -8.58 -29.50 5.30
C ALA A 72 -9.05 -28.58 6.43
N LEU A 73 -8.58 -27.34 6.46
CA LEU A 73 -8.98 -26.34 7.44
C LEU A 73 -10.47 -25.96 7.33
N LEU A 74 -11.00 -25.83 6.11
CA LEU A 74 -12.42 -25.56 5.89
C LEU A 74 -13.32 -26.69 6.38
N ARG A 75 -12.86 -27.94 6.27
CA ARG A 75 -13.60 -29.11 6.75
C ARG A 75 -13.58 -29.26 8.27
N SER A 76 -12.48 -28.91 8.92
CA SER A 76 -12.25 -29.17 10.36
C SER A 76 -12.22 -27.94 11.25
N GLY A 77 -12.03 -26.75 10.69
CA GLY A 77 -11.59 -25.58 11.46
C GLY A 77 -12.67 -24.60 11.89
N GLY A 78 -13.95 -24.81 11.54
CA GLY A 78 -15.05 -23.91 11.95
C GLY A 78 -14.89 -22.48 11.41
N PHE A 79 -14.27 -22.29 10.23
CA PHE A 79 -14.13 -20.99 9.59
C PHE A 79 -15.44 -20.57 8.92
N ASP A 80 -15.77 -19.29 9.04
CA ASP A 80 -16.96 -18.69 8.44
C ASP A 80 -16.67 -18.13 7.04
N VAL A 81 -15.46 -17.60 6.82
CA VAL A 81 -15.04 -16.93 5.59
C VAL A 81 -13.65 -17.38 5.19
N VAL A 82 -13.42 -17.55 3.88
CA VAL A 82 -12.09 -17.70 3.26
C VAL A 82 -11.76 -16.41 2.51
N HIS A 83 -10.65 -15.79 2.85
CA HIS A 83 -10.20 -14.57 2.21
C HIS A 83 -8.84 -14.76 1.53
N ALA A 84 -8.79 -14.68 0.19
CA ALA A 84 -7.56 -14.71 -0.59
C ALA A 84 -7.00 -13.29 -0.76
N ASN A 85 -5.78 -13.10 -0.25
CA ASN A 85 -5.15 -11.77 -0.18
C ASN A 85 -4.46 -11.35 -1.48
N GLU A 86 -4.05 -12.29 -2.35
CA GLU A 86 -3.32 -12.05 -3.59
C GLU A 86 -3.58 -13.16 -4.63
N ALA A 87 -3.05 -13.04 -5.86
CA ALA A 87 -3.40 -13.88 -6.99
C ALA A 87 -3.10 -15.38 -6.82
N HIS A 88 -2.00 -15.73 -6.13
CA HIS A 88 -1.65 -17.13 -5.85
C HIS A 88 -2.61 -17.74 -4.82
N ALA A 89 -2.96 -16.95 -3.80
CA ALA A 89 -3.97 -17.31 -2.80
C ALA A 89 -5.35 -17.49 -3.43
N VAL A 90 -5.74 -16.65 -4.39
CA VAL A 90 -6.98 -16.81 -5.18
C VAL A 90 -7.03 -18.17 -5.84
N THR A 91 -5.93 -18.58 -6.47
CA THR A 91 -5.84 -19.87 -7.15
C THR A 91 -5.96 -21.03 -6.15
N ALA A 92 -5.21 -20.99 -5.06
CA ALA A 92 -5.23 -22.03 -4.02
C ALA A 92 -6.61 -22.18 -3.35
N ALA A 93 -7.21 -21.05 -2.96
CA ALA A 93 -8.52 -21.04 -2.32
C ALA A 93 -9.64 -21.52 -3.27
N TRP A 94 -9.55 -21.16 -4.56
CA TRP A 94 -10.49 -21.64 -5.57
C TRP A 94 -10.39 -23.15 -5.75
N PHE A 95 -9.18 -23.72 -5.92
CA PHE A 95 -8.99 -25.18 -6.00
C PHE A 95 -9.39 -25.90 -4.71
N ALA A 96 -9.19 -25.29 -3.55
CA ALA A 96 -9.61 -25.87 -2.27
C ALA A 96 -11.13 -26.13 -2.20
N ARG A 97 -11.91 -25.34 -2.94
CA ARG A 97 -13.38 -25.39 -2.99
C ARG A 97 -13.93 -26.22 -4.17
N TRP A 98 -13.08 -26.80 -4.99
CA TRP A 98 -13.50 -27.63 -6.11
C TRP A 98 -13.80 -29.07 -5.69
N PRO A 99 -14.95 -29.68 -6.09
CA PRO A 99 -16.11 -29.05 -6.72
C PRO A 99 -16.77 -28.02 -5.77
N GLU A 100 -17.49 -27.03 -6.31
CA GLU A 100 -18.09 -25.94 -5.51
C GLU A 100 -19.00 -26.43 -4.38
N SER A 101 -19.59 -27.62 -4.52
CA SER A 101 -20.35 -28.29 -3.46
C SER A 101 -19.54 -28.68 -2.21
N ALA A 102 -18.20 -28.61 -2.28
CA ALA A 102 -17.33 -29.01 -1.17
C ALA A 102 -17.23 -27.96 -0.04
N SER A 103 -17.68 -26.73 -0.26
CA SER A 103 -17.68 -25.70 0.78
C SER A 103 -18.74 -24.63 0.50
N THR A 104 -19.66 -24.46 1.45
CA THR A 104 -20.67 -23.38 1.46
C THR A 104 -20.12 -22.05 2.01
N ARG A 105 -18.85 -22.00 2.44
CA ARG A 105 -18.27 -20.80 3.05
C ARG A 105 -18.04 -19.70 2.01
N PRO A 106 -18.38 -18.44 2.29
CA PRO A 106 -18.08 -17.33 1.40
C PRO A 106 -16.60 -17.24 1.06
N PHE A 107 -16.31 -17.11 -0.22
CA PHE A 107 -14.97 -16.86 -0.76
C PHE A 107 -14.83 -15.40 -1.12
N VAL A 108 -13.91 -14.72 -0.47
CA VAL A 108 -13.62 -13.27 -0.67
C VAL A 108 -12.23 -13.11 -1.26
N ILE A 109 -12.10 -12.18 -2.18
CA ILE A 109 -10.83 -11.88 -2.86
C ILE A 109 -10.47 -10.41 -2.60
N SER A 110 -9.26 -10.13 -2.13
CA SER A 110 -8.67 -8.79 -2.20
C SER A 110 -8.06 -8.54 -3.57
N ARG A 111 -8.34 -7.35 -4.13
CA ARG A 111 -7.74 -6.86 -5.36
C ARG A 111 -7.09 -5.50 -5.11
N ARG A 112 -5.77 -5.47 -5.23
CA ARG A 112 -4.92 -4.29 -4.95
C ARG A 112 -4.15 -3.78 -6.16
N VAL A 113 -4.56 -4.19 -7.35
CA VAL A 113 -3.89 -3.83 -8.60
C VAL A 113 -4.89 -3.38 -9.66
N GLY A 114 -4.55 -2.35 -10.41
CA GLY A 114 -5.37 -1.82 -11.49
C GLY A 114 -5.21 -2.53 -12.83
N TYR A 115 -4.34 -3.54 -12.93
CA TYR A 115 -4.18 -4.29 -14.18
C TYR A 115 -5.46 -5.05 -14.51
N PRO A 116 -5.81 -5.17 -15.82
CA PRO A 116 -6.95 -5.97 -16.25
C PRO A 116 -6.84 -7.42 -15.75
N LEU A 117 -7.99 -8.05 -15.50
CA LEU A 117 -8.02 -9.49 -15.25
C LEU A 117 -7.60 -10.24 -16.52
N GLY A 118 -6.86 -11.33 -16.32
CA GLY A 118 -6.50 -12.22 -17.43
C GLY A 118 -7.74 -12.69 -18.19
N LYS A 119 -7.67 -12.66 -19.52
CA LYS A 119 -8.80 -13.04 -20.41
C LYS A 119 -9.05 -14.55 -20.46
N SER A 120 -8.20 -15.39 -19.86
CA SER A 120 -8.38 -16.84 -19.89
C SER A 120 -9.66 -17.24 -19.14
N PRO A 121 -10.41 -18.26 -19.63
CA PRO A 121 -11.62 -18.76 -18.94
C PRO A 121 -11.38 -19.12 -17.49
N LEU A 122 -10.22 -19.69 -17.17
CA LEU A 122 -9.82 -20.06 -15.81
C LEU A 122 -9.61 -18.85 -14.90
N ALA A 123 -9.02 -17.77 -15.41
CA ALA A 123 -8.86 -16.53 -14.65
C ALA A 123 -10.24 -15.94 -14.33
N GLN A 124 -11.14 -15.89 -15.29
CA GLN A 124 -12.49 -15.39 -15.14
C GLN A 124 -13.30 -16.25 -14.15
N ALA A 125 -13.22 -17.59 -14.26
CA ALA A 125 -13.94 -18.51 -13.39
C ALA A 125 -13.60 -18.31 -11.90
N ARG A 126 -12.30 -18.12 -11.58
CA ARG A 126 -11.86 -17.89 -10.20
C ARG A 126 -12.50 -16.64 -9.58
N TYR A 127 -12.57 -15.55 -10.34
CA TYR A 127 -13.19 -14.31 -9.85
C TYR A 127 -14.71 -14.38 -9.81
N ARG A 128 -15.34 -15.09 -10.76
CA ARG A 128 -16.79 -15.32 -10.75
C ARG A 128 -17.25 -16.19 -9.57
N ALA A 129 -16.40 -17.12 -9.12
CA ALA A 129 -16.67 -17.98 -7.96
C ALA A 129 -16.61 -17.23 -6.62
N ALA A 130 -16.07 -16.00 -6.58
CA ALA A 130 -16.03 -15.20 -5.37
C ALA A 130 -17.43 -14.71 -4.99
N ALA A 131 -17.75 -14.77 -3.69
CA ALA A 131 -18.92 -14.12 -3.13
C ALA A 131 -18.76 -12.60 -3.17
N ARG A 132 -17.53 -12.12 -2.94
CA ARG A 132 -17.20 -10.69 -2.99
C ARG A 132 -15.75 -10.47 -3.41
N ILE A 133 -15.51 -9.39 -4.17
CA ILE A 133 -14.18 -8.90 -4.51
C ILE A 133 -14.02 -7.55 -3.82
N ILE A 134 -13.00 -7.42 -2.99
CA ILE A 134 -12.69 -6.22 -2.26
C ILE A 134 -11.60 -5.47 -3.02
N ALA A 135 -11.96 -4.35 -3.64
CA ALA A 135 -11.05 -3.42 -4.27
C ALA A 135 -10.55 -2.42 -3.24
N ASN A 136 -9.24 -2.12 -3.26
CA ASN A 136 -8.64 -1.18 -2.30
C ASN A 136 -8.85 0.29 -2.67
N SER A 137 -9.51 0.58 -3.80
CA SER A 137 -9.90 1.92 -4.24
C SER A 137 -11.07 1.85 -5.22
N LYS A 138 -11.76 2.98 -5.45
CA LYS A 138 -12.78 3.10 -6.48
C LYS A 138 -12.19 2.88 -7.86
N TRP A 139 -10.98 3.40 -8.10
CA TRP A 139 -10.27 3.18 -9.36
C TRP A 139 -10.04 1.69 -9.64
N VAL A 140 -9.58 0.90 -8.64
CA VAL A 140 -9.42 -0.55 -8.80
C VAL A 140 -10.76 -1.25 -9.01
N ALA A 141 -11.82 -0.78 -8.34
CA ALA A 141 -13.17 -1.31 -8.54
C ALA A 141 -13.64 -1.13 -10.00
N GLU A 142 -13.43 0.04 -10.59
CA GLU A 142 -13.74 0.32 -11.99
C GLU A 142 -12.91 -0.55 -12.95
N GLN A 143 -11.60 -0.73 -12.68
CA GLN A 143 -10.76 -1.63 -13.48
C GLN A 143 -11.22 -3.09 -13.39
N ALA A 144 -11.68 -3.55 -12.22
CA ALA A 144 -12.24 -4.88 -12.05
C ALA A 144 -13.56 -5.05 -12.83
N ALA A 145 -14.47 -4.07 -12.73
CA ALA A 145 -15.72 -4.07 -13.47
C ALA A 145 -15.49 -4.05 -14.99
N ALA A 146 -14.58 -3.20 -15.48
CA ALA A 146 -14.18 -3.15 -16.88
C ALA A 146 -13.56 -4.48 -17.40
N SER A 147 -13.02 -5.29 -16.47
CA SER A 147 -12.50 -6.63 -16.77
C SER A 147 -13.57 -7.74 -16.72
N GLY A 148 -14.86 -7.40 -16.58
CA GLY A 148 -15.97 -8.34 -16.60
C GLY A 148 -16.37 -8.90 -15.24
N VAL A 149 -15.93 -8.30 -14.14
CA VAL A 149 -16.44 -8.62 -12.79
C VAL A 149 -17.79 -7.92 -12.60
N PRO A 150 -18.85 -8.64 -12.21
CA PRO A 150 -20.14 -8.03 -11.90
C PRO A 150 -20.02 -6.97 -10.80
N ARG A 151 -20.58 -5.77 -11.03
CA ARG A 151 -20.44 -4.63 -10.09
C ARG A 151 -21.00 -4.94 -8.70
N GLU A 152 -22.06 -5.72 -8.61
CA GLU A 152 -22.69 -6.17 -7.37
C GLU A 152 -21.78 -7.08 -6.52
N LYS A 153 -20.77 -7.68 -7.14
CA LYS A 153 -19.73 -8.46 -6.42
C LYS A 153 -18.54 -7.65 -5.97
N ILE A 154 -18.46 -6.36 -6.32
CA ILE A 154 -17.34 -5.50 -5.97
C ILE A 154 -17.71 -4.64 -4.75
N SER A 155 -16.87 -4.66 -3.73
CA SER A 155 -16.92 -3.73 -2.60
C SER A 155 -15.63 -2.95 -2.52
N VAL A 156 -15.70 -1.66 -2.21
CA VAL A 156 -14.52 -0.84 -1.98
C VAL A 156 -14.24 -0.80 -0.48
N VAL A 157 -13.03 -1.23 -0.10
CA VAL A 157 -12.49 -1.06 1.25
C VAL A 157 -11.07 -0.56 1.10
N TYR A 158 -10.84 0.70 1.44
CA TYR A 158 -9.52 1.31 1.36
C TYR A 158 -8.53 0.62 2.30
N GLU A 159 -7.25 0.60 1.94
CA GLU A 159 -6.17 0.14 2.80
C GLU A 159 -6.01 1.05 4.01
N GLY A 160 -5.53 0.47 5.12
CA GLY A 160 -5.35 1.17 6.37
C GLY A 160 -3.93 1.65 6.59
N ALA A 161 -3.80 2.84 7.15
CA ALA A 161 -2.57 3.33 7.74
C ALA A 161 -2.76 3.51 9.25
N ASP A 162 -1.73 3.18 10.01
CA ASP A 162 -1.68 3.53 11.43
C ASP A 162 -1.54 5.05 11.57
N ILE A 163 -2.10 5.59 12.65
CA ILE A 163 -2.01 7.02 12.95
C ILE A 163 -0.91 7.20 14.01
N PRO A 164 0.31 7.55 13.59
CA PRO A 164 1.43 7.66 14.51
C PRO A 164 1.36 8.96 15.32
N LEU A 165 2.16 9.02 16.39
CA LEU A 165 2.45 10.29 17.07
C LEU A 165 3.29 11.18 16.13
N ARG A 166 3.17 12.50 16.32
CA ARG A 166 4.04 13.46 15.62
C ARG A 166 5.49 13.27 16.05
N PHE A 167 6.40 13.52 15.13
CA PHE A 167 7.82 13.50 15.46
C PHE A 167 8.19 14.63 16.41
N THR A 168 9.00 14.31 17.42
CA THR A 168 9.60 15.33 18.27
C THR A 168 10.76 16.02 17.53
N PRO A 169 11.16 17.23 17.94
CA PRO A 169 12.34 17.92 17.39
C PRO A 169 13.61 17.05 17.43
N GLU A 170 13.78 16.26 18.50
CA GLU A 170 14.94 15.38 18.72
C GLU A 170 14.91 14.17 17.75
N GLN A 171 13.72 13.63 17.49
CA GLN A 171 13.56 12.55 16.48
C GLN A 171 13.91 13.07 15.09
N ARG A 172 13.42 14.27 14.73
CA ARG A 172 13.73 14.92 13.48
C ARG A 172 15.23 15.22 13.35
N GLN A 173 15.85 15.75 14.42
CA GLN A 173 17.28 16.02 14.45
C GLN A 173 18.11 14.75 14.21
N ARG A 174 17.80 13.66 14.91
CA ARG A 174 18.48 12.37 14.73
C ARG A 174 18.29 11.81 13.33
N ALA A 175 17.07 11.89 12.80
CA ALA A 175 16.77 11.44 11.44
C ALA A 175 17.60 12.19 10.40
N ARG A 176 17.68 13.53 10.47
CA ARG A 176 18.48 14.35 9.56
C ARG A 176 19.97 14.08 9.68
N ALA A 177 20.47 13.95 10.92
CA ALA A 177 21.90 13.64 11.18
C ALA A 177 22.32 12.31 10.54
N ARG A 178 21.43 11.30 10.54
CA ARG A 178 21.68 10.00 9.87
C ARG A 178 22.02 10.15 8.39
N TRP A 179 21.45 11.13 7.72
CA TRP A 179 21.63 11.40 6.29
C TRP A 179 22.61 12.54 6.01
N GLY A 180 23.30 13.06 7.03
CA GLY A 180 24.21 14.21 6.88
C GLY A 180 23.48 15.51 6.51
N ILE A 181 22.22 15.67 6.88
CA ILE A 181 21.38 16.81 6.53
C ILE A 181 21.29 17.77 7.71
N SER A 182 21.53 19.07 7.48
CA SER A 182 21.38 20.10 8.52
C SER A 182 19.91 20.36 8.87
N GLN A 183 19.65 20.97 10.02
CA GLN A 183 18.28 21.23 10.46
C GLN A 183 17.55 22.28 9.60
N SER A 184 18.28 23.20 8.99
CA SER A 184 17.73 24.25 8.12
C SER A 184 17.62 23.85 6.65
N THR A 185 18.15 22.70 6.26
CA THR A 185 18.12 22.22 4.87
C THR A 185 16.69 21.82 4.47
N PRO A 186 16.10 22.36 3.39
CA PRO A 186 14.85 21.83 2.84
C PRO A 186 15.05 20.41 2.29
N VAL A 187 14.20 19.48 2.70
CA VAL A 187 14.29 18.05 2.32
C VAL A 187 13.02 17.60 1.65
N LEU A 188 13.14 17.32 0.36
CA LEU A 188 12.12 16.60 -0.40
C LEU A 188 12.42 15.11 -0.34
N GLY A 189 11.40 14.25 -0.33
CA GLY A 189 11.67 12.83 -0.32
C GLY A 189 10.61 11.95 -0.94
N CYS A 190 11.04 10.77 -1.36
CA CYS A 190 10.21 9.72 -1.91
C CYS A 190 10.60 8.38 -1.28
N LEU A 191 9.60 7.56 -0.96
CA LEU A 191 9.80 6.23 -0.42
C LEU A 191 9.12 5.19 -1.34
N GLY A 192 9.90 4.28 -1.90
CA GLY A 192 9.38 3.21 -2.76
C GLY A 192 10.47 2.50 -3.56
N VAL A 193 10.08 1.41 -4.22
CA VAL A 193 10.98 0.66 -5.11
C VAL A 193 11.38 1.53 -6.30
N LEU A 194 12.64 1.47 -6.71
CA LEU A 194 13.16 2.24 -7.85
C LEU A 194 12.86 1.51 -9.16
N LEU A 195 11.66 1.77 -9.72
CA LEU A 195 11.14 1.20 -10.95
C LEU A 195 10.74 2.32 -11.93
N PRO A 196 10.68 2.05 -13.25
CA PRO A 196 10.34 3.07 -14.24
C PRO A 196 8.97 3.72 -14.01
N ASP A 197 7.97 2.93 -13.61
CA ASP A 197 6.60 3.39 -13.34
C ASP A 197 6.45 4.18 -12.04
N LYS A 198 7.51 4.23 -11.21
CA LYS A 198 7.55 5.03 -9.98
C LYS A 198 8.05 6.46 -10.19
N GLY A 199 8.65 6.76 -11.34
CA GLY A 199 8.89 8.11 -11.80
C GLY A 199 9.90 8.96 -11.01
N GLN A 200 10.79 8.36 -10.20
CA GLN A 200 11.75 9.12 -9.38
C GLN A 200 12.68 10.02 -10.22
N GLU A 201 12.89 9.72 -11.50
CA GLU A 201 13.66 10.58 -12.41
C GLU A 201 13.10 12.01 -12.49
N TRP A 202 11.78 12.16 -12.44
CA TRP A 202 11.11 13.46 -12.51
C TRP A 202 11.36 14.30 -11.27
N LEU A 203 11.58 13.65 -10.11
CA LEU A 203 11.97 14.35 -8.89
C LEU A 203 13.38 14.88 -8.95
N ILE A 204 14.32 14.12 -9.55
CA ILE A 204 15.72 14.57 -9.75
C ILE A 204 15.74 15.78 -10.67
N ARG A 205 14.98 15.73 -11.77
CA ARG A 205 14.85 16.88 -12.70
C ARG A 205 14.19 18.08 -12.02
N ALA A 206 13.13 17.87 -11.25
CA ALA A 206 12.44 18.94 -10.51
C ALA A 206 13.35 19.59 -9.45
N LEU A 207 14.27 18.82 -8.83
CA LEU A 207 15.22 19.37 -7.85
C LEU A 207 16.10 20.48 -8.46
N THR A 208 16.48 20.39 -9.74
CA THR A 208 17.22 21.44 -10.43
C THR A 208 16.50 22.79 -10.35
N GLU A 209 15.19 22.78 -10.56
CA GLU A 209 14.36 23.99 -10.49
C GLU A 209 14.16 24.48 -9.05
N VAL A 210 13.90 23.55 -8.11
CA VAL A 210 13.76 23.89 -6.68
C VAL A 210 15.02 24.57 -6.14
N LYS A 211 16.21 24.13 -6.55
CA LYS A 211 17.50 24.70 -6.12
C LYS A 211 17.75 26.12 -6.60
N LYS A 212 17.05 26.62 -7.61
CA LYS A 212 17.13 28.02 -8.01
C LYS A 212 16.65 28.98 -6.90
N GLU A 213 15.69 28.53 -6.09
CA GLU A 213 15.13 29.28 -4.97
C GLU A 213 15.68 28.84 -3.61
N PHE A 214 15.86 27.54 -3.45
CA PHE A 214 16.37 26.91 -2.24
C PHE A 214 17.65 26.13 -2.55
N SER A 215 18.77 26.82 -2.75
CA SER A 215 20.04 26.27 -3.24
C SER A 215 20.57 25.09 -2.41
N GLY A 216 20.28 25.07 -1.09
CA GLY A 216 20.67 24.00 -0.18
C GLY A 216 19.75 22.75 -0.19
N SER A 217 18.67 22.73 -0.96
CA SER A 217 17.69 21.63 -0.94
C SER A 217 18.32 20.28 -1.26
N LYS A 218 17.82 19.25 -0.58
CA LYS A 218 18.18 17.84 -0.81
C LYS A 218 16.97 17.01 -1.23
N LEU A 219 17.22 15.96 -2.01
CA LEU A 219 16.23 14.94 -2.35
C LEU A 219 16.64 13.60 -1.74
N LEU A 220 15.84 13.07 -0.81
CA LEU A 220 16.06 11.79 -0.17
C LEU A 220 15.20 10.70 -0.88
N LEU A 221 15.85 9.79 -1.58
CA LEU A 221 15.22 8.63 -2.24
C LEU A 221 15.46 7.39 -1.39
N ALA A 222 14.42 6.94 -0.68
CA ALA A 222 14.47 5.74 0.16
C ALA A 222 13.81 4.56 -0.57
N GLY A 223 14.60 3.55 -0.81
CA GLY A 223 14.25 2.35 -1.56
C GLY A 223 15.39 1.92 -2.47
N ASP A 224 15.24 0.74 -3.04
CA ASP A 224 16.18 0.18 -4.01
C ASP A 224 15.43 -0.42 -5.20
N GLY A 225 16.13 -0.70 -6.28
CA GLY A 225 15.52 -1.30 -7.46
C GLY A 225 16.39 -1.17 -8.71
N PRO A 226 15.94 -1.78 -9.82
CA PRO A 226 16.72 -1.84 -11.05
C PRO A 226 17.06 -0.48 -11.67
N CYS A 227 16.28 0.58 -11.39
CA CYS A 227 16.54 1.93 -11.90
C CYS A 227 17.62 2.69 -11.13
N ARG A 228 18.15 2.18 -10.01
CA ARG A 228 19.10 2.91 -9.16
C ARG A 228 20.28 3.49 -9.95
N GLY A 229 20.97 2.67 -10.73
CA GLY A 229 22.15 3.12 -11.49
C GLY A 229 21.82 4.21 -12.53
N GLN A 230 20.64 4.13 -13.16
CA GLN A 230 20.17 5.16 -14.10
C GLN A 230 19.88 6.48 -13.38
N LEU A 231 19.23 6.42 -12.22
CA LEU A 231 18.92 7.61 -11.40
C LEU A 231 20.19 8.26 -10.83
N GLU A 232 21.18 7.48 -10.40
CA GLU A 232 22.49 8.00 -9.97
C GLU A 232 23.25 8.65 -11.13
N SER A 233 23.17 8.11 -12.36
CA SER A 233 23.75 8.73 -13.56
C SER A 233 23.07 10.04 -13.89
N LEU A 234 21.74 10.08 -13.86
CA LEU A 234 20.97 11.30 -14.09
C LEU A 234 21.32 12.40 -13.06
N ALA A 235 21.48 12.03 -11.79
CA ALA A 235 21.88 13.01 -10.77
C ALA A 235 23.29 13.58 -11.04
N ARG A 236 24.24 12.78 -11.55
CA ARG A 236 25.56 13.27 -11.96
C ARG A 236 25.50 14.18 -13.18
N GLU A 237 24.72 13.81 -14.19
CA GLU A 237 24.53 14.59 -15.42
C GLU A 237 23.95 15.98 -15.14
N LEU A 238 23.06 16.07 -14.14
CA LEU A 238 22.42 17.31 -13.71
C LEU A 238 23.23 18.05 -12.62
N HIS A 239 24.45 17.62 -12.30
CA HIS A 239 25.30 18.18 -11.25
C HIS A 239 24.66 18.17 -9.83
N LEU A 240 23.81 17.19 -9.56
CA LEU A 240 23.08 17.00 -8.30
C LEU A 240 23.61 15.83 -7.47
N LYS A 241 24.82 15.32 -7.75
CA LYS A 241 25.39 14.12 -7.10
C LYS A 241 25.36 14.22 -5.57
N ASP A 242 25.67 15.40 -5.04
CA ASP A 242 25.75 15.63 -3.59
C ASP A 242 24.40 16.09 -3.00
N ASP A 243 23.39 16.33 -3.84
CA ASP A 243 22.07 16.80 -3.45
C ASP A 243 21.00 15.72 -3.46
N VAL A 244 21.25 14.61 -4.17
CA VAL A 244 20.36 13.44 -4.19
C VAL A 244 20.95 12.34 -3.30
N ILE A 245 20.24 12.00 -2.24
CA ILE A 245 20.64 10.98 -1.27
C ILE A 245 19.91 9.68 -1.62
N PHE A 246 20.63 8.68 -2.10
CA PHE A 246 20.12 7.34 -2.34
C PHE A 246 20.27 6.48 -1.08
N ALA A 247 19.23 6.43 -0.27
CA ALA A 247 19.26 5.76 1.04
C ALA A 247 19.26 4.22 0.95
N GLY A 248 18.95 3.65 -0.23
CA GLY A 248 18.77 2.21 -0.37
C GLY A 248 17.56 1.69 0.40
N PHE A 249 17.55 0.39 0.68
CA PHE A 249 16.48 -0.22 1.48
C PHE A 249 16.62 0.20 2.95
N VAL A 250 15.62 0.90 3.48
CA VAL A 250 15.58 1.39 4.87
C VAL A 250 14.57 0.57 5.67
N LYS A 251 15.02 -0.13 6.72
CA LYS A 251 14.14 -0.87 7.63
C LYS A 251 13.34 0.06 8.54
N ASP A 252 14.00 1.08 9.06
CA ASP A 252 13.42 2.13 9.90
C ASP A 252 12.88 3.25 9.02
N VAL A 253 11.70 3.02 8.44
CA VAL A 253 11.03 3.97 7.54
C VAL A 253 10.60 5.26 8.24
N GLU A 254 10.39 5.22 9.56
CA GLU A 254 10.03 6.40 10.36
C GLU A 254 11.12 7.45 10.30
N SER A 255 12.39 7.03 10.33
CA SER A 255 13.52 7.96 10.19
C SER A 255 13.55 8.67 8.84
N VAL A 256 13.03 8.05 7.78
CA VAL A 256 12.88 8.71 6.48
C VAL A 256 11.84 9.82 6.58
N TYR A 257 10.62 9.51 7.03
CA TYR A 257 9.55 10.50 7.18
C TYR A 257 9.95 11.65 8.10
N ALA A 258 10.60 11.36 9.23
CA ALA A 258 11.05 12.38 10.17
C ALA A 258 12.06 13.37 9.57
N ALA A 259 12.80 13.00 8.53
CA ALA A 259 13.76 13.88 7.87
C ALA A 259 13.10 14.87 6.88
N LEU A 260 11.90 14.56 6.37
CA LEU A 260 11.27 15.28 5.26
C LEU A 260 10.58 16.58 5.67
N ASP A 261 10.56 17.53 4.74
CA ASP A 261 9.68 18.70 4.71
C ASP A 261 8.53 18.51 3.72
N VAL A 262 8.77 17.80 2.61
CA VAL A 262 7.79 17.51 1.57
C VAL A 262 7.93 16.07 1.12
N PHE A 263 6.84 15.34 1.10
CA PHE A 263 6.79 14.00 0.51
C PHE A 263 6.33 14.07 -0.95
N LEU A 264 7.01 13.34 -1.83
CA LEU A 264 6.75 13.33 -3.27
C LEU A 264 6.42 11.92 -3.74
N LEU A 265 5.34 11.76 -4.52
CA LEU A 265 4.95 10.50 -5.12
C LEU A 265 4.69 10.66 -6.62
N PRO A 266 5.72 10.49 -7.48
CA PRO A 266 5.61 10.69 -8.93
C PRO A 266 5.18 9.42 -9.68
N SER A 267 4.43 8.53 -9.05
CA SER A 267 4.05 7.24 -9.62
C SER A 267 2.99 7.38 -10.72
N PHE A 268 3.15 6.66 -11.82
CA PHE A 268 2.20 6.63 -12.94
C PHE A 268 0.98 5.73 -12.68
N PHE A 269 1.15 4.69 -11.89
CA PHE A 269 0.10 3.71 -11.59
C PHE A 269 0.11 3.37 -10.10
N GLU A 270 -0.93 3.78 -9.40
CA GLU A 270 -1.14 3.41 -8.01
C GLU A 270 -2.59 2.98 -7.78
N ALA A 271 -2.75 1.79 -7.22
CA ALA A 271 -4.05 1.29 -6.77
C ALA A 271 -4.47 1.94 -5.45
N LEU A 272 -3.54 2.07 -4.55
CA LEU A 272 -3.48 2.88 -3.34
C LEU A 272 -2.00 2.90 -2.91
N ASN A 273 -1.54 3.94 -2.22
CA ASN A 273 -0.13 4.03 -1.87
C ASN A 273 0.07 4.20 -0.36
N ASN A 274 0.63 3.17 0.28
CA ASN A 274 0.86 3.14 1.72
C ASN A 274 1.90 4.17 2.18
N SER A 275 2.91 4.47 1.35
CA SER A 275 3.92 5.47 1.70
C SER A 275 3.34 6.88 1.73
N LEU A 276 2.42 7.20 0.82
CA LEU A 276 1.70 8.47 0.81
C LEU A 276 0.78 8.58 2.03
N LEU A 277 0.01 7.53 2.33
CA LEU A 277 -0.85 7.52 3.51
C LEU A 277 -0.05 7.71 4.80
N ALA A 278 1.12 7.07 4.91
CA ALA A 278 1.99 7.24 6.06
C ALA A 278 2.57 8.67 6.15
N ALA A 279 3.03 9.25 5.03
CA ALA A 279 3.51 10.64 5.00
C ALA A 279 2.42 11.62 5.46
N MET A 280 1.20 11.46 4.95
CA MET A 280 0.05 12.28 5.35
C MET A 280 -0.32 12.06 6.83
N ALA A 281 -0.24 10.82 7.33
CA ALA A 281 -0.48 10.50 8.75
C ALA A 281 0.53 11.17 9.69
N TYR A 282 1.78 11.35 9.23
CA TYR A 282 2.81 12.14 9.93
C TYR A 282 2.70 13.66 9.72
N GLU A 283 1.64 14.14 9.08
CA GLU A 283 1.42 15.56 8.73
C GLU A 283 2.48 16.14 7.78
N ILE A 284 3.12 15.31 6.96
CA ILE A 284 4.07 15.77 5.97
C ILE A 284 3.30 16.25 4.74
N PRO A 285 3.44 17.53 4.33
CA PRO A 285 2.84 18.01 3.09
C PRO A 285 3.24 17.14 1.92
N SER A 286 2.25 16.68 1.14
CA SER A 286 2.49 15.67 0.12
C SER A 286 2.08 16.17 -1.27
N ILE A 287 2.90 15.85 -2.26
CA ILE A 287 2.65 16.10 -3.68
C ILE A 287 2.62 14.75 -4.40
N ALA A 288 1.61 14.52 -5.23
CA ALA A 288 1.51 13.30 -6.01
C ALA A 288 1.01 13.57 -7.43
N PHE A 289 1.28 12.66 -8.37
CA PHE A 289 0.65 12.70 -9.68
C PHE A 289 -0.84 12.40 -9.56
N ASN A 290 -1.67 13.11 -10.33
CA ASN A 290 -3.09 12.82 -10.42
C ASN A 290 -3.34 11.59 -11.31
N ARG A 291 -2.95 10.42 -10.83
CA ARG A 291 -3.01 9.13 -11.57
C ARG A 291 -3.54 8.00 -10.68
N GLY A 292 -4.23 7.03 -11.31
CA GLY A 292 -4.78 5.90 -10.58
C GLY A 292 -5.73 6.34 -9.45
N ALA A 293 -5.52 5.83 -8.24
CA ALA A 293 -6.31 6.16 -7.06
C ALA A 293 -5.75 7.34 -6.24
N LEU A 294 -4.70 8.04 -6.69
CA LEU A 294 -4.05 9.10 -5.89
C LEU A 294 -4.99 10.30 -5.67
N GLY A 295 -5.87 10.60 -6.65
CA GLY A 295 -6.95 11.59 -6.48
C GLY A 295 -8.04 11.18 -5.48
N GLU A 296 -8.11 9.90 -5.09
CA GLU A 296 -8.98 9.46 -3.99
C GLU A 296 -8.34 9.72 -2.62
N ILE A 297 -7.01 9.72 -2.55
CA ILE A 297 -6.25 9.96 -1.32
C ILE A 297 -6.12 11.46 -1.06
N ILE A 298 -5.62 12.23 -2.02
CA ILE A 298 -5.39 13.67 -1.90
C ILE A 298 -6.59 14.46 -2.40
N GLU A 299 -7.08 15.37 -1.56
CA GLU A 299 -7.95 16.47 -1.97
C GLU A 299 -7.04 17.66 -2.32
N HIS A 300 -6.92 17.94 -3.63
CA HIS A 300 -5.99 18.94 -4.16
C HIS A 300 -6.19 20.32 -3.52
N GLY A 301 -5.07 20.90 -3.08
CA GLY A 301 -5.06 22.23 -2.44
C GLY A 301 -5.53 22.25 -0.98
N LYS A 302 -6.02 21.13 -0.44
CA LYS A 302 -6.53 21.03 0.92
C LYS A 302 -5.74 20.04 1.77
N SER A 303 -5.59 18.78 1.34
CA SER A 303 -4.87 17.74 2.06
C SER A 303 -3.55 17.31 1.41
N GLY A 304 -3.14 18.02 0.40
CA GLY A 304 -1.95 17.83 -0.40
C GLY A 304 -2.10 18.47 -1.78
N LEU A 305 -1.11 18.35 -2.63
CA LEU A 305 -1.14 18.86 -3.99
C LEU A 305 -1.11 17.69 -4.99
N LEU A 306 -1.94 17.80 -6.02
CA LEU A 306 -1.92 16.90 -7.18
C LEU A 306 -1.34 17.66 -8.36
N VAL A 307 -0.38 17.07 -9.05
CA VAL A 307 0.21 17.55 -10.29
C VAL A 307 -0.23 16.66 -11.45
N SER A 308 -0.30 17.23 -12.66
CA SER A 308 -0.92 16.53 -13.81
C SER A 308 -0.11 15.33 -14.30
N GLY A 309 1.22 15.32 -14.05
CA GLY A 309 2.08 14.21 -14.49
C GLY A 309 3.57 14.53 -14.47
N PRO A 310 4.33 13.96 -15.41
CA PRO A 310 5.79 14.01 -15.42
C PRO A 310 6.33 15.35 -15.96
N ASP A 311 5.97 16.43 -15.30
CA ASP A 311 6.48 17.78 -15.59
C ASP A 311 7.32 18.29 -14.42
N PRO A 312 8.67 18.39 -14.57
CA PRO A 312 9.54 18.92 -13.54
C PRO A 312 9.18 20.34 -13.09
N ALA A 313 8.65 21.18 -13.98
CA ALA A 313 8.26 22.55 -13.65
C ALA A 313 7.03 22.58 -12.75
N GLU A 314 6.02 21.75 -13.01
CA GLU A 314 4.84 21.65 -12.16
C GLU A 314 5.17 21.06 -10.77
N ILE A 315 6.02 20.02 -10.74
CA ILE A 315 6.50 19.42 -9.48
C ILE A 315 7.26 20.44 -8.65
N SER A 316 8.21 21.15 -9.28
CA SER A 316 9.04 22.16 -8.58
C SER A 316 8.22 23.33 -8.09
N ALA A 317 7.29 23.85 -8.88
CA ALA A 317 6.40 24.94 -8.46
C ALA A 317 5.55 24.56 -7.24
N ALA A 318 5.02 23.34 -7.21
CA ALA A 318 4.29 22.80 -6.07
C ALA A 318 5.17 22.67 -4.82
N ALA A 319 6.40 22.15 -4.98
CA ALA A 319 7.35 22.00 -3.88
C ALA A 319 7.82 23.37 -3.32
N VAL A 320 8.18 24.29 -4.20
CA VAL A 320 8.58 25.68 -3.84
C VAL A 320 7.46 26.39 -3.08
N ARG A 321 6.22 26.26 -3.52
CA ARG A 321 5.06 26.83 -2.82
C ARG A 321 4.95 26.34 -1.39
N ILE A 322 5.11 25.02 -1.15
CA ILE A 322 5.07 24.42 0.19
C ILE A 322 6.26 24.91 1.03
N LEU A 323 7.47 24.93 0.46
CA LEU A 323 8.68 25.34 1.19
C LEU A 323 8.70 26.83 1.54
N ARG A 324 8.08 27.68 0.73
CA ARG A 324 8.02 29.13 0.92
C ARG A 324 6.96 29.55 1.94
N ASP A 325 5.82 28.88 1.95
CA ASP A 325 4.67 29.20 2.79
C ASP A 325 4.49 28.16 3.90
N HIS A 326 5.06 28.45 5.06
CA HIS A 326 5.01 27.56 6.22
C HIS A 326 3.57 27.33 6.74
N GLU A 327 2.72 28.36 6.72
CA GLU A 327 1.33 28.21 7.18
C GLU A 327 0.53 27.31 6.23
N PHE A 328 0.73 27.47 4.93
CA PHE A 328 0.14 26.60 3.92
C PHE A 328 0.65 25.15 4.07
N ALA A 329 1.95 24.95 4.25
CA ALA A 329 2.55 23.63 4.50
C ALA A 329 1.92 22.95 5.71
N MET A 330 1.83 23.64 6.84
CA MET A 330 1.19 23.14 8.05
C MET A 330 -0.29 22.84 7.86
N SER A 331 -1.01 23.66 7.11
CA SER A 331 -2.43 23.45 6.83
C SER A 331 -2.66 22.18 6.01
N LEU A 332 -1.85 21.98 4.95
CA LEU A 332 -1.89 20.77 4.12
C LEU A 332 -1.56 19.52 4.94
N GLY A 333 -0.52 19.57 5.77
CA GLY A 333 -0.13 18.43 6.62
C GLY A 333 -1.23 18.04 7.59
N ARG A 334 -1.78 19.00 8.35
CA ARG A 334 -2.89 18.76 9.28
C ARG A 334 -4.13 18.20 8.58
N ALA A 335 -4.54 18.80 7.48
CA ALA A 335 -5.69 18.32 6.72
C ALA A 335 -5.43 16.93 6.08
N GLY A 336 -4.18 16.66 5.68
CA GLY A 336 -3.73 15.35 5.22
C GLY A 336 -3.92 14.27 6.29
N ARG A 337 -3.45 14.52 7.52
CA ARG A 337 -3.64 13.61 8.65
C ARG A 337 -5.11 13.36 8.96
N VAL A 338 -5.92 14.42 9.09
CA VAL A 338 -7.36 14.30 9.34
C VAL A 338 -8.03 13.43 8.27
N ARG A 339 -7.64 13.61 7.02
CA ARG A 339 -8.17 12.79 5.92
C ARG A 339 -7.81 11.31 6.05
N VAL A 340 -6.57 10.99 6.44
CA VAL A 340 -6.15 9.59 6.71
C VAL A 340 -6.93 9.03 7.89
N GLU A 341 -7.05 9.75 8.99
CA GLU A 341 -7.82 9.33 10.18
C GLU A 341 -9.29 9.01 9.82
N GLN A 342 -9.92 9.86 9.02
CA GLN A 342 -11.32 9.73 8.68
C GLN A 342 -11.63 8.66 7.64
N ASN A 343 -10.71 8.39 6.69
CA ASN A 343 -11.02 7.56 5.51
C ASN A 343 -10.09 6.37 5.31
N PHE A 344 -8.85 6.44 5.80
CA PHE A 344 -7.77 5.49 5.49
C PHE A 344 -7.08 4.94 6.73
N SER A 345 -7.69 5.02 7.91
CA SER A 345 -7.12 4.41 9.12
C SER A 345 -7.25 2.88 9.10
N THR A 346 -6.34 2.19 9.80
CA THR A 346 -6.42 0.74 10.02
C THR A 346 -7.79 0.33 10.58
N ASP A 347 -8.37 1.14 11.48
CA ASP A 347 -9.71 0.90 12.04
C ASP A 347 -10.79 0.91 10.95
N LYS A 348 -10.78 1.90 10.06
CA LYS A 348 -11.75 2.00 8.96
C LYS A 348 -11.63 0.82 8.00
N MET A 349 -10.42 0.41 7.67
CA MET A 349 -10.16 -0.78 6.85
C MET A 349 -10.76 -2.03 7.51
N VAL A 350 -10.42 -2.29 8.78
CA VAL A 350 -10.88 -3.50 9.50
C VAL A 350 -12.40 -3.52 9.63
N LEU A 351 -13.02 -2.40 9.99
CA LEU A 351 -14.49 -2.30 10.06
C LEU A 351 -15.15 -2.50 8.69
N GLY A 352 -14.54 -1.97 7.62
CA GLY A 352 -14.99 -2.20 6.25
C GLY A 352 -14.94 -3.68 5.86
N MET A 353 -13.85 -4.38 6.21
CA MET A 353 -13.71 -5.82 5.98
C MET A 353 -14.74 -6.63 6.76
N ILE A 354 -14.93 -6.32 8.05
CA ILE A 354 -15.93 -6.98 8.90
C ILE A 354 -17.35 -6.83 8.31
N ARG A 355 -17.69 -5.63 7.83
CA ARG A 355 -18.98 -5.37 7.17
C ARG A 355 -19.16 -6.26 5.94
N VAL A 356 -18.16 -6.29 5.05
CA VAL A 356 -18.22 -7.11 3.82
C VAL A 356 -18.35 -8.61 4.15
N TYR A 357 -17.61 -9.10 5.13
CA TYR A 357 -17.74 -10.49 5.58
C TYR A 357 -19.16 -10.80 6.11
N GLY A 358 -19.70 -9.88 6.93
CA GLY A 358 -21.05 -10.01 7.46
C GLY A 358 -22.14 -10.03 6.37
N GLU A 359 -21.98 -9.19 5.32
CA GLU A 359 -22.86 -9.21 4.15
C GLU A 359 -22.81 -10.58 3.43
N CYS A 360 -21.61 -11.11 3.20
CA CYS A 360 -21.44 -12.42 2.56
C CYS A 360 -22.06 -13.57 3.37
N LEU A 361 -22.00 -13.51 4.69
CA LEU A 361 -22.59 -14.53 5.55
C LEU A 361 -24.11 -14.50 5.51
N ARG A 362 -24.72 -13.32 5.52
CA ARG A 362 -26.19 -13.17 5.40
C ARG A 362 -26.72 -13.66 4.06
N SER A 363 -26.05 -13.32 2.96
CA SER A 363 -26.45 -13.75 1.61
C SER A 363 -26.30 -15.26 1.38
N ASN A 364 -25.57 -15.98 2.20
CA ASN A 364 -25.42 -17.44 2.13
C ASN A 364 -26.46 -18.19 2.99
N SER A 365 -27.21 -17.47 3.83
CA SER A 365 -28.22 -18.04 4.74
C SER A 365 -29.64 -17.95 4.17
N THR A 366 -29.82 -17.27 3.05
CA THR A 366 -31.02 -17.23 2.22
C THR A 366 -30.87 -18.12 1.01
#